data_3b0bb0aa9a5ba2a645a409e0e32a18f5
#
_entry.id   3b0bb0aa9a5ba2a645a409e0e32a18f5
#
_cell.length_a   1.000
_cell.length_b   1.000
_cell.length_c   1.000
_cell.angle_alpha   90.00
_cell.angle_beta   90.00
_cell.angle_gamma   90.00
#
_symmetry.space_group_name_H-M   'P 1'
#
loop_
_entity.id
_entity.type
_entity.pdbx_description
1 polymer ?
#
loop_
_entity_poly.entity_id
_entity_poly.type
_entity_poly.pdbx_seq_one_letter_code
_entity_poly.pdbx_strand_id
1 'polypeptide(L)'
;VKIGGRVISEYSRSYFIADIAANDDGDINRAYHLIELAKEAGADAAKFQNFKAKTIVSKNGFESLGSQLSHQSSWKKSVFDTYQDASLPDEWSERLKRKCDEVGIEYMTSPYDFDSVDHADQYVNAYKIGSGDITWIEILEYIARKKKPVLLATGAANLEDVKRAIQTLRKYNDQVILMQCNTNYTASELNFSYINLNVLKTYQKLYPECILGLSDHTFGHTTVLGAYMLGARVFEKHFTDDNDREGPDHKFSMNPLTWK
;
A
#
# COMPACT_ATOMS: atom_id res chain seq x y z
N VAL A 1 -1.95 15.27 10.26
CA VAL A 1 -1.28 13.99 10.46
C VAL A 1 0.23 14.20 10.37
N LYS A 2 1.02 13.45 11.14
CA LYS A 2 2.48 13.53 11.09
C LYS A 2 3.07 12.13 10.88
N ILE A 3 3.83 11.93 9.79
CA ILE A 3 4.57 10.70 9.51
C ILE A 3 6.06 10.99 9.64
N GLY A 4 6.73 10.31 10.56
CA GLY A 4 8.13 10.60 10.88
C GLY A 4 8.32 12.07 11.27
N GLY A 5 9.22 12.75 10.60
CA GLY A 5 9.47 14.19 10.80
C GLY A 5 8.53 15.12 10.04
N ARG A 6 7.65 14.61 9.15
CA ARG A 6 6.90 15.42 8.20
C ARG A 6 5.41 15.55 8.55
N VAL A 7 4.95 16.82 8.60
CA VAL A 7 3.52 17.14 8.77
C VAL A 7 2.82 17.08 7.41
N ILE A 8 1.69 16.38 7.35
CA ILE A 8 0.82 16.23 6.18
C ILE A 8 -0.52 16.89 6.51
N SER A 9 -0.92 17.87 5.69
CA SER A 9 -2.17 18.62 5.77
C SER A 9 -2.69 18.89 4.36
N GLU A 10 -3.88 19.40 4.24
CA GLU A 10 -4.45 19.81 2.96
C GLU A 10 -3.63 20.88 2.22
N TYR A 11 -2.81 21.65 2.94
CA TYR A 11 -1.96 22.72 2.39
C TYR A 11 -0.48 22.33 2.26
N SER A 12 -0.11 21.13 2.71
CA SER A 12 1.27 20.68 2.62
C SER A 12 1.61 20.21 1.20
N ARG A 13 2.91 20.16 0.91
CA ARG A 13 3.40 19.44 -0.26
C ARG A 13 2.92 17.97 -0.18
N SER A 14 2.57 17.39 -1.32
CA SER A 14 2.17 15.99 -1.43
C SER A 14 3.20 15.02 -0.86
N TYR A 15 2.74 13.88 -0.38
CA TYR A 15 3.54 12.80 0.17
C TYR A 15 3.45 11.59 -0.74
N PHE A 16 4.58 11.15 -1.29
CA PHE A 16 4.66 10.09 -2.27
C PHE A 16 5.26 8.82 -1.67
N ILE A 17 4.55 7.70 -1.82
CA ILE A 17 4.92 6.39 -1.30
C ILE A 17 5.21 5.46 -2.47
N ALA A 18 6.47 5.04 -2.58
CA ALA A 18 6.89 4.00 -3.49
C ALA A 18 6.64 2.63 -2.85
N ASP A 19 5.62 1.91 -3.32
CA ASP A 19 5.33 0.56 -2.87
C ASP A 19 6.24 -0.43 -3.61
N ILE A 20 7.32 -0.82 -2.98
CA ILE A 20 8.24 -1.84 -3.50
C ILE A 20 7.52 -3.20 -3.52
N ALA A 21 6.65 -3.45 -2.54
CA ALA A 21 5.86 -4.68 -2.45
C ALA A 21 6.74 -5.94 -2.63
N ALA A 22 6.41 -6.80 -3.60
CA ALA A 22 7.17 -8.02 -3.91
C ALA A 22 8.24 -7.82 -5.00
N ASN A 23 8.52 -6.58 -5.42
CA ASN A 23 9.47 -6.29 -6.50
C ASN A 23 10.95 -6.44 -6.10
N ASP A 24 11.23 -6.78 -4.84
CA ASP A 24 12.56 -7.19 -4.39
C ASP A 24 12.96 -8.60 -4.84
N ASP A 25 12.02 -9.39 -5.37
CA ASP A 25 12.22 -10.76 -5.89
C ASP A 25 12.90 -11.71 -4.88
N GLY A 26 12.75 -11.46 -3.57
CA GLY A 26 13.37 -12.25 -2.51
C GLY A 26 14.87 -11.98 -2.34
N ASP A 27 15.40 -10.88 -2.88
CA ASP A 27 16.79 -10.45 -2.71
C ASP A 27 16.88 -9.12 -1.96
N ILE A 28 17.46 -9.15 -0.78
CA ILE A 28 17.61 -7.95 0.06
C ILE A 28 18.49 -6.87 -0.58
N ASN A 29 19.48 -7.24 -1.39
CA ASN A 29 20.32 -6.26 -2.07
C ASN A 29 19.51 -5.54 -3.14
N ARG A 30 18.60 -6.25 -3.78
CA ARG A 30 17.65 -5.67 -4.71
C ARG A 30 16.68 -4.73 -3.98
N ALA A 31 16.16 -5.12 -2.81
CA ALA A 31 15.35 -4.25 -1.97
C ALA A 31 16.10 -2.95 -1.62
N TYR A 32 17.38 -3.02 -1.25
CA TYR A 32 18.22 -1.85 -1.00
C TYR A 32 18.36 -0.96 -2.22
N HIS A 33 18.60 -1.54 -3.39
CA HIS A 33 18.68 -0.81 -4.65
C HIS A 33 17.37 -0.09 -4.97
N LEU A 34 16.22 -0.75 -4.79
CA LEU A 34 14.90 -0.14 -5.02
C LEU A 34 14.62 1.01 -4.06
N ILE A 35 15.07 0.93 -2.79
CA ILE A 35 15.00 2.04 -1.83
C ILE A 35 15.80 3.25 -2.34
N GLU A 36 17.02 3.03 -2.82
CA GLU A 36 17.87 4.10 -3.39
C GLU A 36 17.20 4.76 -4.59
N LEU A 37 16.74 3.96 -5.54
CA LEU A 37 16.04 4.45 -6.74
C LEU A 37 14.75 5.22 -6.39
N ALA A 38 13.96 4.74 -5.44
CA ALA A 38 12.75 5.41 -4.97
C ALA A 38 13.09 6.80 -4.39
N LYS A 39 14.14 6.87 -3.57
CA LYS A 39 14.63 8.14 -3.03
C LYS A 39 15.10 9.09 -4.13
N GLU A 40 15.91 8.63 -5.07
CA GLU A 40 16.40 9.42 -6.21
C GLU A 40 15.28 9.90 -7.12
N ALA A 41 14.22 9.09 -7.28
CA ALA A 41 13.03 9.45 -8.02
C ALA A 41 12.14 10.48 -7.29
N GLY A 42 12.42 10.76 -6.00
CA GLY A 42 11.72 11.78 -5.21
C GLY A 42 10.59 11.25 -4.35
N ALA A 43 10.52 9.95 -4.09
CA ALA A 43 9.59 9.38 -3.12
C ALA A 43 9.92 9.83 -1.70
N ASP A 44 8.89 9.99 -0.88
CA ASP A 44 9.00 10.34 0.53
C ASP A 44 9.08 9.11 1.43
N ALA A 45 8.51 7.98 0.98
CA ALA A 45 8.55 6.70 1.66
C ALA A 45 8.79 5.53 0.69
N ALA A 46 9.50 4.51 1.17
CA ALA A 46 9.58 3.19 0.55
C ALA A 46 8.73 2.23 1.40
N LYS A 47 7.75 1.58 0.76
CA LYS A 47 6.82 0.68 1.45
C LYS A 47 7.03 -0.77 1.03
N PHE A 48 6.94 -1.64 2.03
CA PHE A 48 6.99 -3.09 1.91
C PHE A 48 5.69 -3.73 2.41
N GLN A 49 5.62 -5.05 2.39
CA GLN A 49 4.44 -5.81 2.80
C GLN A 49 4.87 -6.97 3.71
N ASN A 50 4.50 -6.90 4.99
CA ASN A 50 4.79 -7.97 5.94
C ASN A 50 3.60 -8.93 6.00
N PHE A 51 3.69 -10.03 5.27
CA PHE A 51 2.72 -11.13 5.30
C PHE A 51 3.41 -12.49 5.32
N LYS A 52 2.65 -13.49 5.74
CA LYS A 52 3.01 -14.90 5.65
C LYS A 52 1.92 -15.60 4.83
N ALA A 53 2.27 -16.37 3.80
CA ALA A 53 1.28 -17.02 2.93
C ALA A 53 0.18 -17.74 3.73
N LYS A 54 0.58 -18.44 4.81
CA LYS A 54 -0.35 -19.18 5.69
C LYS A 54 -1.38 -18.34 6.43
N THR A 55 -1.14 -17.02 6.61
CA THR A 55 -2.05 -16.12 7.34
C THR A 55 -2.95 -15.31 6.41
N ILE A 56 -2.61 -15.20 5.11
CA ILE A 56 -3.39 -14.41 4.15
C ILE A 56 -4.02 -15.21 3.03
N VAL A 57 -3.56 -16.45 2.77
CA VAL A 57 -4.03 -17.29 1.67
C VAL A 57 -4.50 -18.65 2.19
N SER A 58 -5.75 -19.02 1.90
CA SER A 58 -6.22 -20.40 2.11
C SER A 58 -5.75 -21.28 0.96
N LYS A 59 -4.71 -22.10 1.18
CA LYS A 59 -4.18 -23.02 0.17
C LYS A 59 -5.27 -23.91 -0.42
N ASN A 60 -5.99 -24.64 0.44
CA ASN A 60 -7.07 -25.52 0.01
C ASN A 60 -8.24 -24.76 -0.65
N GLY A 61 -8.54 -23.54 -0.16
CA GLY A 61 -9.58 -22.69 -0.73
C GLY A 61 -9.27 -22.33 -2.17
N PHE A 62 -8.07 -21.84 -2.45
CA PHE A 62 -7.65 -21.47 -3.80
C PHE A 62 -7.53 -22.67 -4.73
N GLU A 63 -7.00 -23.81 -4.26
CA GLU A 63 -6.93 -25.04 -5.03
C GLU A 63 -8.33 -25.56 -5.41
N SER A 64 -9.33 -25.41 -4.55
CA SER A 64 -10.70 -25.86 -4.80
C SER A 64 -11.48 -25.00 -5.80
N LEU A 65 -11.05 -23.74 -6.05
CA LEU A 65 -11.70 -22.87 -7.03
C LEU A 65 -11.49 -23.33 -8.49
N GLY A 66 -10.46 -24.14 -8.75
CA GLY A 66 -10.18 -24.73 -10.07
C GLY A 66 -9.68 -23.74 -11.13
N SER A 67 -10.16 -22.51 -11.14
CA SER A 67 -9.69 -21.45 -12.04
C SER A 67 -9.69 -20.09 -11.32
N GLN A 68 -8.77 -19.22 -11.74
CA GLN A 68 -8.68 -17.85 -11.24
C GLN A 68 -9.21 -16.90 -12.32
N LEU A 69 -10.05 -15.92 -11.95
CA LEU A 69 -10.58 -14.90 -12.86
C LEU A 69 -9.85 -13.56 -12.76
N SER A 70 -8.84 -13.49 -11.89
CA SER A 70 -8.05 -12.30 -11.64
C SER A 70 -6.69 -12.33 -12.34
N HIS A 71 -5.85 -11.32 -12.12
CA HIS A 71 -4.44 -11.29 -12.53
C HIS A 71 -3.67 -12.56 -12.10
N GLN A 72 -4.08 -13.20 -11.00
CA GLN A 72 -3.48 -14.45 -10.49
C GLN A 72 -3.59 -15.63 -11.48
N SER A 73 -4.53 -15.59 -12.44
CA SER A 73 -4.68 -16.63 -13.46
C SER A 73 -3.47 -16.78 -14.38
N SER A 74 -2.64 -15.76 -14.50
CA SER A 74 -1.43 -15.76 -15.33
C SER A 74 -0.19 -16.27 -14.58
N TRP A 75 -0.27 -16.53 -13.29
CA TRP A 75 0.87 -16.96 -12.49
C TRP A 75 1.24 -18.43 -12.81
N LYS A 76 2.55 -18.69 -12.91
CA LYS A 76 3.09 -20.03 -13.19
C LYS A 76 2.98 -20.98 -11.99
N LYS A 77 3.00 -20.42 -10.76
CA LYS A 77 2.88 -21.13 -9.49
C LYS A 77 1.49 -21.00 -8.92
N SER A 78 1.14 -21.87 -7.97
CA SER A 78 -0.09 -21.69 -7.20
C SER A 78 -0.11 -20.33 -6.49
N VAL A 79 -1.32 -19.84 -6.17
CA VAL A 79 -1.45 -18.57 -5.43
C VAL A 79 -0.70 -18.67 -4.10
N PHE A 80 -0.83 -19.78 -3.37
CA PHE A 80 -0.14 -19.98 -2.11
C PHE A 80 1.38 -19.94 -2.27
N ASP A 81 1.94 -20.66 -3.26
CA ASP A 81 3.39 -20.71 -3.46
C ASP A 81 3.94 -19.35 -3.91
N THR A 82 3.20 -18.60 -4.73
CA THR A 82 3.59 -17.24 -5.12
C THR A 82 3.67 -16.31 -3.90
N TYR A 83 2.67 -16.34 -3.01
CA TYR A 83 2.73 -15.58 -1.76
C TYR A 83 3.81 -16.08 -0.79
N GLN A 84 4.09 -17.40 -0.79
CA GLN A 84 5.18 -17.94 0.03
C GLN A 84 6.55 -17.40 -0.42
N ASP A 85 6.78 -17.35 -1.72
CA ASP A 85 8.03 -16.81 -2.29
C ASP A 85 8.15 -15.30 -2.07
N ALA A 86 7.03 -14.57 -2.10
CA ALA A 86 6.97 -13.13 -1.93
C ALA A 86 6.89 -12.69 -0.45
N SER A 87 6.86 -13.63 0.50
CA SER A 87 6.81 -13.30 1.94
C SER A 87 8.12 -12.66 2.37
N LEU A 88 8.03 -11.47 2.98
CA LEU A 88 9.19 -10.74 3.50
C LEU A 88 9.70 -11.42 4.78
N PRO A 89 10.99 -11.82 4.86
CA PRO A 89 11.55 -12.35 6.09
C PRO A 89 11.53 -11.32 7.23
N ASP A 90 11.11 -11.74 8.43
CA ASP A 90 10.97 -10.82 9.59
C ASP A 90 12.30 -10.09 9.90
N GLU A 91 13.44 -10.77 9.77
CA GLU A 91 14.79 -10.22 9.99
C GLU A 91 15.19 -9.13 8.98
N TRP A 92 14.45 -8.95 7.89
CA TRP A 92 14.72 -7.89 6.94
C TRP A 92 14.19 -6.53 7.41
N SER A 93 13.16 -6.49 8.24
CA SER A 93 12.52 -5.24 8.65
C SER A 93 13.50 -4.24 9.25
N GLU A 94 14.36 -4.67 10.18
CA GLU A 94 15.41 -3.84 10.77
C GLU A 94 16.42 -3.36 9.72
N ARG A 95 16.83 -4.26 8.84
CA ARG A 95 17.83 -3.97 7.80
C ARG A 95 17.29 -2.97 6.76
N LEU A 96 16.03 -3.15 6.33
CA LEU A 96 15.35 -2.24 5.41
C LEU A 96 15.11 -0.87 6.05
N LYS A 97 14.69 -0.85 7.32
CA LYS A 97 14.54 0.41 8.06
C LYS A 97 15.86 1.17 8.15
N ARG A 98 16.96 0.48 8.50
CA ARG A 98 18.30 1.09 8.55
C ARG A 98 18.71 1.63 7.19
N LYS A 99 18.49 0.87 6.10
CA LYS A 99 18.79 1.35 4.74
C LYS A 99 17.96 2.58 4.38
N CYS A 100 16.68 2.61 4.72
CA CYS A 100 15.84 3.79 4.53
C CYS A 100 16.38 5.01 5.28
N ASP A 101 16.82 4.83 6.53
CA ASP A 101 17.42 5.90 7.34
C ASP A 101 18.72 6.42 6.72
N GLU A 102 19.59 5.53 6.24
CA GLU A 102 20.85 5.88 5.58
C GLU A 102 20.62 6.77 4.35
N VAL A 103 19.61 6.48 3.53
CA VAL A 103 19.32 7.26 2.32
C VAL A 103 18.36 8.42 2.57
N GLY A 104 17.80 8.52 3.76
CA GLY A 104 16.89 9.61 4.16
C GLY A 104 15.50 9.51 3.52
N ILE A 105 14.92 8.32 3.45
CA ILE A 105 13.54 8.05 3.04
C ILE A 105 12.78 7.37 4.20
N GLU A 106 11.47 7.57 4.31
CA GLU A 106 10.67 6.91 5.35
C GLU A 106 10.47 5.42 5.03
N TYR A 107 10.65 4.55 6.04
CA TYR A 107 10.28 3.13 5.94
C TYR A 107 8.82 2.94 6.31
N MET A 108 8.06 2.25 5.47
CA MET A 108 6.67 1.89 5.71
C MET A 108 6.41 0.43 5.42
N THR A 109 5.37 -0.12 6.02
CA THR A 109 4.88 -1.46 5.66
C THR A 109 3.37 -1.58 5.80
N SER A 110 2.80 -2.55 5.08
CA SER A 110 1.47 -3.10 5.33
C SER A 110 1.62 -4.42 6.08
N PRO A 111 1.25 -4.51 7.36
CA PRO A 111 1.20 -5.77 8.08
C PRO A 111 -0.14 -6.45 7.85
N TYR A 112 -0.13 -7.79 7.64
CA TYR A 112 -1.32 -8.57 7.29
C TYR A 112 -1.74 -9.59 8.36
N ASP A 113 -1.17 -9.53 9.56
CA ASP A 113 -1.61 -10.26 10.73
C ASP A 113 -1.14 -9.54 12.02
N PHE A 114 -1.64 -9.98 13.18
CA PHE A 114 -1.33 -9.34 14.47
C PHE A 114 0.17 -9.41 14.83
N ASP A 115 0.82 -10.54 14.56
CA ASP A 115 2.24 -10.72 14.82
C ASP A 115 3.07 -9.77 13.96
N SER A 116 2.69 -9.60 12.69
CA SER A 116 3.31 -8.65 11.77
C SER A 116 3.09 -7.19 12.20
N VAL A 117 1.93 -6.85 12.79
CA VAL A 117 1.70 -5.52 13.38
C VAL A 117 2.65 -5.27 14.54
N ASP A 118 2.77 -6.23 15.48
CA ASP A 118 3.65 -6.09 16.63
C ASP A 118 5.12 -6.02 16.22
N HIS A 119 5.52 -6.87 15.26
CA HIS A 119 6.87 -6.85 14.71
C HIS A 119 7.20 -5.50 14.05
N ALA A 120 6.30 -4.97 13.22
CA ALA A 120 6.52 -3.72 12.50
C ALA A 120 6.51 -2.49 13.40
N ASP A 121 5.84 -2.54 14.56
CA ASP A 121 5.60 -1.36 15.41
C ASP A 121 6.88 -0.61 15.80
N GLN A 122 7.96 -1.30 16.02
CA GLN A 122 9.25 -0.69 16.38
C GLN A 122 9.95 0.03 15.22
N TYR A 123 9.56 -0.25 13.97
CA TYR A 123 10.25 0.22 12.77
C TYR A 123 9.48 1.31 12.01
N VAL A 124 8.14 1.32 12.12
CA VAL A 124 7.29 2.22 11.32
C VAL A 124 6.82 3.45 12.09
N ASN A 125 6.67 4.57 11.40
CA ASN A 125 6.03 5.78 11.92
C ASN A 125 4.56 5.91 11.47
N ALA A 126 4.08 5.05 10.60
CA ALA A 126 2.70 4.96 10.14
C ALA A 126 2.40 3.55 9.62
N TYR A 127 1.14 3.15 9.66
CA TYR A 127 0.67 1.88 9.12
C TYR A 127 -0.11 2.07 7.85
N LYS A 128 0.10 1.19 6.86
CA LYS A 128 -0.79 1.07 5.71
C LYS A 128 -1.70 -0.15 5.89
N ILE A 129 -2.99 0.06 5.67
CA ILE A 129 -4.00 -1.02 5.61
C ILE A 129 -4.44 -1.14 4.16
N GLY A 130 -4.25 -2.32 3.58
CA GLY A 130 -4.65 -2.63 2.22
C GLY A 130 -6.16 -2.68 2.05
N SER A 131 -6.64 -2.50 0.83
CA SER A 131 -8.07 -2.51 0.52
C SER A 131 -8.76 -3.83 0.88
N GLY A 132 -8.06 -4.95 0.80
CA GLY A 132 -8.59 -6.27 1.15
C GLY A 132 -8.93 -6.43 2.64
N ASP A 133 -8.28 -5.65 3.50
CA ASP A 133 -8.40 -5.80 4.96
C ASP A 133 -9.38 -4.80 5.58
N ILE A 134 -10.00 -3.92 4.80
CA ILE A 134 -10.90 -2.86 5.33
C ILE A 134 -12.08 -3.42 6.13
N THR A 135 -12.50 -4.63 5.86
CA THR A 135 -13.60 -5.30 6.58
C THR A 135 -13.14 -6.12 7.78
N TRP A 136 -11.84 -6.29 7.97
CA TRP A 136 -11.28 -7.00 9.13
C TRP A 136 -11.18 -6.05 10.33
N ILE A 137 -12.30 -5.89 11.02
CA ILE A 137 -12.47 -4.88 12.08
C ILE A 137 -11.49 -5.07 13.23
N GLU A 138 -11.13 -6.30 13.57
CA GLU A 138 -10.22 -6.63 14.67
C GLU A 138 -8.81 -6.11 14.38
N ILE A 139 -8.28 -6.25 13.15
CA ILE A 139 -6.96 -5.73 12.79
C ILE A 139 -6.96 -4.20 12.74
N LEU A 140 -8.07 -3.58 12.28
CA LEU A 140 -8.22 -2.12 12.28
C LEU A 140 -8.15 -1.56 13.71
N GLU A 141 -8.88 -2.18 14.63
CA GLU A 141 -8.85 -1.79 16.05
C GLU A 141 -7.47 -1.98 16.64
N TYR A 142 -6.83 -3.11 16.35
CA TYR A 142 -5.50 -3.44 16.86
C TYR A 142 -4.45 -2.42 16.43
N ILE A 143 -4.42 -2.08 15.14
CA ILE A 143 -3.53 -1.05 14.59
C ILE A 143 -3.86 0.33 15.16
N ALA A 144 -5.13 0.69 15.30
CA ALA A 144 -5.54 1.98 15.85
C ALA A 144 -5.02 2.19 17.28
N ARG A 145 -4.96 1.13 18.10
CA ARG A 145 -4.42 1.16 19.48
C ARG A 145 -2.92 1.46 19.53
N LYS A 146 -2.16 1.26 18.44
CA LYS A 146 -0.75 1.66 18.34
C LYS A 146 -0.55 3.18 18.28
N LYS A 147 -1.63 3.97 18.05
CA LYS A 147 -1.61 5.45 18.05
C LYS A 147 -0.71 6.11 16.99
N LYS A 148 -0.28 5.36 15.99
CA LYS A 148 0.45 5.89 14.82
C LYS A 148 -0.51 6.22 13.70
N PRO A 149 -0.18 7.14 12.78
CA PRO A 149 -0.99 7.42 11.60
C PRO A 149 -1.35 6.14 10.83
N VAL A 150 -2.58 6.09 10.35
CA VAL A 150 -3.10 4.95 9.57
C VAL A 150 -3.52 5.43 8.19
N LEU A 151 -2.95 4.82 7.17
CA LEU A 151 -3.34 4.97 5.78
C LEU A 151 -4.31 3.84 5.42
N LEU A 152 -5.59 4.16 5.23
CA LEU A 152 -6.64 3.19 4.93
C LEU A 152 -7.03 3.26 3.46
N ALA A 153 -6.75 2.21 2.68
CA ALA A 153 -7.20 2.08 1.30
C ALA A 153 -8.60 1.45 1.22
N THR A 154 -9.42 1.90 0.25
CA THR A 154 -10.86 1.61 0.20
C THR A 154 -11.30 0.90 -1.08
N GLY A 155 -10.38 0.24 -1.79
CA GLY A 155 -10.63 -0.28 -3.15
C GLY A 155 -11.68 -1.39 -3.24
N ALA A 156 -11.76 -2.29 -2.31
CA ALA A 156 -12.68 -3.43 -2.34
C ALA A 156 -13.88 -3.23 -1.39
N ALA A 157 -14.35 -1.98 -1.21
CA ALA A 157 -15.32 -1.63 -0.19
C ALA A 157 -16.45 -0.76 -0.73
N ASN A 158 -17.62 -0.91 -0.13
CA ASN A 158 -18.72 0.03 -0.27
C ASN A 158 -18.65 1.11 0.83
N LEU A 159 -19.54 2.11 0.77
CA LEU A 159 -19.53 3.24 1.71
C LEU A 159 -19.78 2.81 3.17
N GLU A 160 -20.59 1.79 3.42
CA GLU A 160 -20.85 1.29 4.76
C GLU A 160 -19.63 0.57 5.36
N ASP A 161 -18.85 -0.14 4.53
CA ASP A 161 -17.57 -0.72 4.96
C ASP A 161 -16.59 0.37 5.36
N VAL A 162 -16.46 1.42 4.52
CA VAL A 162 -15.61 2.58 4.83
C VAL A 162 -16.03 3.26 6.12
N LYS A 163 -17.34 3.49 6.30
CA LYS A 163 -17.89 4.12 7.50
C LYS A 163 -17.56 3.29 8.75
N ARG A 164 -17.77 1.97 8.71
CA ARG A 164 -17.47 1.06 9.80
C ARG A 164 -15.97 1.07 10.14
N ALA A 165 -15.11 1.03 9.12
CA ALA A 165 -13.66 1.09 9.29
C ALA A 165 -13.21 2.40 9.95
N ILE A 166 -13.67 3.55 9.44
CA ILE A 166 -13.35 4.87 10.01
C ILE A 166 -13.84 4.98 11.47
N GLN A 167 -15.07 4.54 11.75
CA GLN A 167 -15.60 4.53 13.10
C GLN A 167 -14.76 3.66 14.04
N THR A 168 -14.29 2.52 13.57
CA THR A 168 -13.42 1.63 14.35
C THR A 168 -12.06 2.28 14.64
N LEU A 169 -11.39 2.81 13.62
CA LEU A 169 -10.11 3.48 13.80
C LEU A 169 -10.23 4.67 14.77
N ARG A 170 -11.25 5.51 14.60
CA ARG A 170 -11.43 6.74 15.38
C ARG A 170 -11.82 6.53 16.84
N LYS A 171 -12.23 5.34 17.24
CA LYS A 171 -12.37 5.02 18.67
C LYS A 171 -11.06 5.19 19.44
N TYR A 172 -9.93 5.02 18.75
CA TYR A 172 -8.62 4.99 19.37
C TYR A 172 -7.61 5.94 18.73
N ASN A 173 -7.81 6.37 17.46
CA ASN A 173 -6.82 7.12 16.72
C ASN A 173 -7.46 8.03 15.67
N ASP A 174 -7.26 9.33 15.79
CA ASP A 174 -7.79 10.33 14.85
C ASP A 174 -6.84 10.62 13.67
N GLN A 175 -5.65 10.03 13.64
CA GLN A 175 -4.65 10.27 12.60
C GLN A 175 -4.89 9.34 11.39
N VAL A 176 -5.94 9.61 10.63
CA VAL A 176 -6.36 8.77 9.49
C VAL A 176 -6.12 9.50 8.18
N ILE A 177 -5.49 8.79 7.24
CA ILE A 177 -5.37 9.16 5.83
C ILE A 177 -6.28 8.20 5.07
N LEU A 178 -7.34 8.72 4.46
CA LEU A 178 -8.34 7.93 3.74
C LEU A 178 -8.03 7.95 2.25
N MET A 179 -7.72 6.77 1.68
CA MET A 179 -7.21 6.67 0.32
C MET A 179 -8.24 5.98 -0.59
N GLN A 180 -8.65 6.68 -1.65
CA GLN A 180 -9.32 6.00 -2.75
C GLN A 180 -8.35 4.99 -3.36
N CYS A 181 -8.84 3.84 -3.74
CA CYS A 181 -8.06 2.79 -4.39
C CYS A 181 -8.90 2.10 -5.46
N ASN A 182 -8.23 1.62 -6.50
CA ASN A 182 -8.74 0.64 -7.43
C ASN A 182 -7.82 -0.59 -7.35
N THR A 183 -8.40 -1.75 -7.03
CA THR A 183 -7.68 -3.01 -6.84
C THR A 183 -7.45 -3.79 -8.14
N ASN A 184 -7.33 -3.11 -9.27
CA ASN A 184 -7.12 -3.70 -10.59
C ASN A 184 -5.61 -3.82 -10.92
N TYR A 185 -5.00 -4.95 -10.59
CA TYR A 185 -3.57 -5.25 -10.77
C TYR A 185 -3.25 -5.87 -12.14
N THR A 186 -3.92 -5.41 -13.21
CA THR A 186 -3.89 -6.09 -14.50
C THR A 186 -2.93 -5.47 -15.51
N ALA A 187 -2.27 -4.36 -15.19
CA ALA A 187 -1.45 -3.61 -16.13
C ALA A 187 -2.18 -3.28 -17.46
N SER A 188 -3.48 -3.00 -17.39
CA SER A 188 -4.33 -2.72 -18.55
C SER A 188 -4.75 -1.25 -18.56
N GLU A 189 -4.74 -0.62 -19.75
CA GLU A 189 -5.33 0.71 -19.94
C GLU A 189 -6.83 0.76 -19.62
N LEU A 190 -7.52 -0.36 -19.69
CA LEU A 190 -8.92 -0.47 -19.27
C LEU A 190 -9.12 -0.11 -17.79
N ASN A 191 -8.07 -0.16 -16.95
CA ASN A 191 -8.15 0.23 -15.55
C ASN A 191 -8.65 1.68 -15.38
N PHE A 192 -8.37 2.57 -16.32
CA PHE A 192 -8.88 3.94 -16.27
C PHE A 192 -10.41 4.02 -16.32
N SER A 193 -11.08 3.04 -16.94
CA SER A 193 -12.55 2.98 -17.00
C SER A 193 -13.20 2.66 -15.65
N TYR A 194 -12.43 2.10 -14.73
CA TYR A 194 -12.91 1.70 -13.40
C TYR A 194 -12.48 2.66 -12.28
N ILE A 195 -11.67 3.67 -12.60
CA ILE A 195 -11.25 4.68 -11.63
C ILE A 195 -12.42 5.59 -11.26
N ASN A 196 -12.69 5.71 -9.97
CA ASN A 196 -13.73 6.59 -9.44
C ASN A 196 -13.15 7.65 -8.49
N LEU A 197 -12.39 8.61 -9.04
CA LEU A 197 -11.80 9.68 -8.23
C LEU A 197 -12.85 10.59 -7.58
N ASN A 198 -14.07 10.64 -8.12
CA ASN A 198 -15.14 11.45 -7.52
C ASN A 198 -15.53 11.01 -6.11
N VAL A 199 -15.18 9.79 -5.71
CA VAL A 199 -15.39 9.31 -4.33
C VAL A 199 -14.63 10.17 -3.32
N LEU A 200 -13.51 10.79 -3.72
CA LEU A 200 -12.75 11.73 -2.88
C LEU A 200 -13.60 12.93 -2.44
N LYS A 201 -14.49 13.43 -3.31
CA LYS A 201 -15.45 14.49 -2.95
C LYS A 201 -16.44 14.03 -1.88
N THR A 202 -16.84 12.75 -1.94
CA THR A 202 -17.71 12.15 -0.92
C THR A 202 -16.98 12.02 0.40
N TYR A 203 -15.74 11.54 0.38
CA TYR A 203 -14.91 11.43 1.59
C TYR A 203 -14.63 12.78 2.23
N GLN A 204 -14.33 13.81 1.44
CA GLN A 204 -14.13 15.17 1.95
C GLN A 204 -15.34 15.71 2.71
N LYS A 205 -16.56 15.37 2.25
CA LYS A 205 -17.81 15.80 2.90
C LYS A 205 -18.11 14.98 4.16
N LEU A 206 -17.87 13.67 4.13
CA LEU A 206 -18.24 12.77 5.23
C LEU A 206 -17.19 12.70 6.32
N TYR A 207 -15.91 12.90 5.97
CA TYR A 207 -14.75 12.76 6.84
C TYR A 207 -13.78 13.93 6.65
N PRO A 208 -14.23 15.19 6.91
CA PRO A 208 -13.41 16.40 6.69
C PRO A 208 -12.15 16.44 7.54
N GLU A 209 -12.11 15.66 8.60
CA GLU A 209 -10.95 15.52 9.49
C GLU A 209 -9.87 14.57 8.96
N CYS A 210 -10.19 13.72 7.98
CA CYS A 210 -9.21 12.82 7.36
C CYS A 210 -8.42 13.52 6.27
N ILE A 211 -7.14 13.24 6.18
CA ILE A 211 -6.36 13.60 5.00
C ILE A 211 -6.74 12.64 3.87
N LEU A 212 -6.97 13.18 2.67
CA LEU A 212 -7.30 12.37 1.51
C LEU A 212 -6.05 11.87 0.79
N GLY A 213 -6.14 10.66 0.24
CA GLY A 213 -5.08 10.04 -0.54
C GLY A 213 -5.59 9.21 -1.70
N LEU A 214 -4.65 8.70 -2.48
CA LEU A 214 -4.86 7.77 -3.58
C LEU A 214 -3.85 6.63 -3.48
N SER A 215 -4.32 5.38 -3.55
CA SER A 215 -3.50 4.19 -3.78
C SER A 215 -3.83 3.68 -5.18
N ASP A 216 -2.88 3.76 -6.10
CA ASP A 216 -3.16 3.70 -7.55
C ASP A 216 -2.36 2.61 -8.26
N HIS A 217 -3.04 1.87 -9.14
CA HIS A 217 -2.48 0.78 -9.94
C HIS A 217 -2.61 1.05 -11.47
N THR A 218 -2.95 2.29 -11.86
CA THR A 218 -2.97 2.69 -13.28
C THR A 218 -1.58 3.10 -13.77
N PHE A 219 -1.40 3.13 -15.08
CA PHE A 219 -0.16 3.65 -15.67
C PHE A 219 -0.03 5.17 -15.53
N GLY A 220 1.21 5.63 -15.41
CA GLY A 220 1.53 7.05 -15.42
C GLY A 220 0.97 7.80 -14.21
N HIS A 221 0.74 9.09 -14.39
CA HIS A 221 0.41 10.04 -13.31
C HIS A 221 -0.95 10.74 -13.47
N THR A 222 -1.73 10.40 -14.48
CA THR A 222 -3.02 11.10 -14.78
C THR A 222 -3.99 11.02 -13.61
N THR A 223 -4.16 9.84 -13.00
CA THR A 223 -5.02 9.65 -11.83
C THR A 223 -4.49 10.39 -10.60
N VAL A 224 -3.16 10.44 -10.44
CA VAL A 224 -2.50 11.19 -9.36
C VAL A 224 -2.82 12.67 -9.46
N LEU A 225 -2.69 13.27 -10.66
CA LEU A 225 -3.04 14.67 -10.90
C LEU A 225 -4.52 14.93 -10.65
N GLY A 226 -5.40 14.05 -11.13
CA GLY A 226 -6.85 14.14 -10.89
C GLY A 226 -7.18 14.09 -9.39
N ALA A 227 -6.59 13.17 -8.65
CA ALA A 227 -6.80 13.06 -7.21
C ALA A 227 -6.22 14.25 -6.42
N TYR A 228 -5.06 14.79 -6.85
CA TYR A 228 -4.50 16.01 -6.27
C TYR A 228 -5.47 17.20 -6.41
N MET A 229 -6.06 17.39 -7.57
CA MET A 229 -7.06 18.43 -7.80
C MET A 229 -8.35 18.23 -6.99
N LEU A 230 -8.65 17.00 -6.57
CA LEU A 230 -9.75 16.64 -5.69
C LEU A 230 -9.39 16.65 -4.19
N GLY A 231 -8.21 17.19 -3.85
CA GLY A 231 -7.80 17.41 -2.46
C GLY A 231 -6.92 16.31 -1.86
N ALA A 232 -6.57 15.26 -2.59
CA ALA A 232 -5.62 14.25 -2.11
C ALA A 232 -4.22 14.86 -1.90
N ARG A 233 -3.53 14.38 -0.87
CA ARG A 233 -2.16 14.82 -0.51
C ARG A 233 -1.21 13.66 -0.28
N VAL A 234 -1.69 12.44 -0.20
CA VAL A 234 -0.88 11.23 -0.06
C VAL A 234 -1.14 10.33 -1.26
N PHE A 235 -0.08 9.92 -1.93
CA PHE A 235 -0.14 9.11 -3.15
C PHE A 235 0.76 7.89 -3.01
N GLU A 236 0.22 6.73 -3.33
CA GLU A 236 0.92 5.45 -3.33
C GLU A 236 0.81 4.81 -4.69
N LYS A 237 1.95 4.38 -5.23
CA LYS A 237 2.03 3.56 -6.44
C LYS A 237 3.13 2.51 -6.26
N HIS A 238 2.93 1.34 -6.87
CA HIS A 238 3.98 0.33 -6.93
C HIS A 238 5.20 0.85 -7.67
N PHE A 239 6.37 0.38 -7.24
CA PHE A 239 7.65 0.84 -7.75
C PHE A 239 8.60 -0.32 -8.06
N THR A 240 9.22 -0.29 -9.23
CA THR A 240 10.24 -1.24 -9.68
C THR A 240 11.36 -0.51 -10.41
N ASP A 241 12.47 -1.17 -10.66
CA ASP A 241 13.52 -0.70 -11.56
C ASP A 241 13.24 -1.06 -13.02
N ASP A 242 12.58 -2.22 -13.25
CA ASP A 242 12.35 -2.78 -14.58
C ASP A 242 10.98 -3.48 -14.63
N ASN A 243 10.10 -3.02 -15.53
CA ASN A 243 8.75 -3.55 -15.70
C ASN A 243 8.70 -4.90 -16.44
N ASP A 244 9.78 -5.29 -17.12
CA ASP A 244 9.85 -6.54 -17.89
C ASP A 244 10.25 -7.75 -17.04
N ARG A 245 10.54 -7.53 -15.75
CA ARG A 245 10.86 -8.62 -14.82
C ARG A 245 9.65 -9.52 -14.56
N GLU A 246 9.94 -10.80 -14.31
CA GLU A 246 8.91 -11.75 -13.86
C GLU A 246 8.60 -11.55 -12.38
N GLY A 247 7.35 -11.33 -12.05
CA GLY A 247 6.87 -11.14 -10.68
C GLY A 247 5.43 -10.66 -10.65
N PRO A 248 4.79 -10.66 -9.48
CA PRO A 248 3.38 -10.31 -9.37
C PRO A 248 3.11 -8.83 -9.66
N ASP A 249 4.05 -7.91 -9.37
CA ASP A 249 3.79 -6.48 -9.29
C ASP A 249 4.54 -5.63 -10.33
N HIS A 250 5.58 -6.16 -11.02
CA HIS A 250 6.44 -5.36 -11.89
C HIS A 250 5.69 -4.67 -13.04
N LYS A 251 4.76 -5.38 -13.70
CA LYS A 251 4.13 -4.92 -14.94
C LYS A 251 3.34 -3.62 -14.81
N PHE A 252 2.67 -3.40 -13.67
CA PHE A 252 1.86 -2.19 -13.42
C PHE A 252 2.57 -1.16 -12.54
N SER A 253 3.77 -1.47 -12.06
CA SER A 253 4.58 -0.56 -11.25
C SER A 253 5.07 0.64 -12.05
N MET A 254 5.32 1.75 -11.36
CA MET A 254 6.14 2.84 -11.88
C MET A 254 7.62 2.45 -11.80
N ASN A 255 8.42 2.97 -12.69
CA ASN A 255 9.87 2.88 -12.63
C ASN A 255 10.49 4.30 -12.45
N PRO A 256 11.81 4.44 -12.25
CA PRO A 256 12.42 5.74 -12.00
C PRO A 256 12.16 6.82 -13.06
N LEU A 257 11.93 6.41 -14.32
CA LEU A 257 11.64 7.35 -15.42
C LEU A 257 10.19 7.83 -15.39
N THR A 258 9.27 6.90 -15.12
CA THR A 258 7.83 7.21 -15.10
C THR A 258 7.36 7.82 -13.78
N TRP A 259 8.17 7.69 -12.71
CA TRP A 259 7.88 8.29 -11.40
C TRP A 259 8.18 9.79 -11.37
N LYS A 260 9.24 10.24 -12.03
CA LYS A 260 9.64 11.67 -12.15
C LYS A 260 8.68 12.46 -13.03
#